data_c74a151f99ddd0bc72bdb1a065b8d348
#
_entry.id   c74a151f99ddd0bc72bdb1a065b8d348
#
_cell.length_a   1.000
_cell.length_b   1.000
_cell.length_c   1.000
_cell.angle_alpha   90.00
_cell.angle_beta   90.00
_cell.angle_gamma   90.00
#
_symmetry.space_group_name_H-M   'P 1'
#
loop_
_entity.id
_entity.type
_entity.pdbx_description
1 polymer ?
#
loop_
_entity_poly.entity_id
_entity_poly.type
_entity_poly.pdbx_seq_one_letter_code
_entity_poly.pdbx_strand_id
1 'polypeptide(L)'
;MTIELFDEPARVYEVPAHIRSSFFVGVAMIGIGALAIAPSAPPREPHAPPTVSREVQLTAAPALGSIPLAFIRNQFQYCSLICPHAVEGAVTVPLAAAQVPATFLGALTSTGSPLQALGAAAASVTGPANSAVTPLINNDVFLVVPKAFHALDVAVVEAINVGAAALTPGEFLQAVQTGRTNILNALNQPVGTPTTPTGATNIVQVVAVSAIDVTTAVAFQAGELVLSGAVQIADASAQELARSGNPASALAAGAAQAQQVAATASAPVVAAVNTAVTDIRNSLHDPFPGVAKTTAATVETSSSKKDSERATTSRPKHEPKEHQPTTAKRDHPDNHPSAKKR
;
A
#
# COMPACT_ATOMS: atom_id res chain seq x y z
N MET A 1 -60.99 -17.73 -3.73
CA MET A 1 -59.79 -17.16 -3.05
C MET A 1 -58.82 -16.86 -4.15
N THR A 2 -58.89 -15.65 -4.71
CA THR A 2 -58.20 -15.23 -5.92
C THR A 2 -56.92 -14.49 -5.45
N ILE A 3 -55.77 -15.00 -5.82
CA ILE A 3 -54.48 -14.38 -5.52
C ILE A 3 -54.16 -13.40 -6.67
N GLU A 4 -54.27 -12.10 -6.43
CA GLU A 4 -53.81 -11.08 -7.35
C GLU A 4 -52.26 -11.05 -7.31
N LEU A 5 -51.62 -11.40 -8.44
CA LEU A 5 -50.21 -11.17 -8.69
C LEU A 5 -49.99 -9.66 -8.89
N PHE A 6 -49.21 -9.08 -7.99
CA PHE A 6 -48.68 -7.72 -8.18
C PHE A 6 -47.63 -7.76 -9.30
N ASP A 7 -48.03 -7.18 -10.43
CA ASP A 7 -47.15 -6.90 -11.58
C ASP A 7 -46.46 -5.55 -11.33
N GLU A 8 -45.28 -5.59 -10.73
CA GLU A 8 -44.45 -4.40 -10.51
C GLU A 8 -43.40 -4.34 -11.63
N PRO A 9 -43.42 -3.31 -12.49
CA PRO A 9 -42.47 -3.20 -13.59
C PRO A 9 -41.06 -2.95 -13.04
N ALA A 10 -40.11 -3.85 -13.35
CA ALA A 10 -38.71 -3.71 -13.08
C ALA A 10 -38.17 -2.37 -13.62
N ARG A 11 -37.89 -1.43 -12.74
CA ARG A 11 -37.16 -0.19 -13.09
C ARG A 11 -35.74 -0.55 -13.48
N VAL A 12 -35.51 -0.57 -14.78
CA VAL A 12 -34.15 -0.60 -15.32
C VAL A 12 -33.50 0.74 -14.96
N TYR A 13 -32.59 0.73 -13.98
CA TYR A 13 -31.75 1.89 -13.72
C TYR A 13 -30.74 2.02 -14.87
N GLU A 14 -31.03 2.92 -15.80
CA GLU A 14 -30.04 3.37 -16.79
C GLU A 14 -28.91 4.09 -16.04
N VAL A 15 -27.75 3.44 -15.95
CA VAL A 15 -26.54 4.06 -15.47
C VAL A 15 -26.08 5.07 -16.53
N PRO A 16 -25.99 6.36 -16.21
CA PRO A 16 -25.63 7.38 -17.18
C PRO A 16 -24.23 7.14 -17.74
N ALA A 17 -24.15 7.20 -19.07
CA ALA A 17 -22.94 6.89 -19.88
C ALA A 17 -21.70 7.79 -19.59
N HIS A 18 -21.82 8.78 -18.72
CA HIS A 18 -20.76 9.73 -18.39
C HIS A 18 -19.72 9.23 -17.40
N ILE A 19 -19.88 8.03 -16.81
CA ILE A 19 -18.91 7.48 -15.84
C ILE A 19 -17.78 6.70 -16.55
N ARG A 20 -17.87 6.47 -17.85
CA ARG A 20 -16.94 5.57 -18.56
C ARG A 20 -15.58 6.14 -18.97
N SER A 21 -15.32 7.43 -18.79
CA SER A 21 -14.05 8.02 -19.30
C SER A 21 -13.17 8.75 -18.29
N SER A 22 -13.48 8.69 -16.97
CA SER A 22 -12.73 9.47 -15.99
C SER A 22 -11.68 8.67 -15.19
N PHE A 23 -11.60 7.35 -15.34
CA PHE A 23 -10.69 6.53 -14.53
C PHE A 23 -9.24 6.45 -15.04
N PHE A 24 -8.94 6.92 -16.25
CA PHE A 24 -7.58 6.84 -16.81
C PHE A 24 -6.80 8.16 -16.85
N VAL A 25 -7.33 9.26 -16.34
CA VAL A 25 -6.69 10.60 -16.42
C VAL A 25 -6.43 11.22 -15.05
N GLY A 26 -6.42 10.45 -13.99
CA GLY A 26 -6.22 10.93 -12.61
C GLY A 26 -4.75 11.07 -12.17
N VAL A 27 -3.76 10.66 -12.96
CA VAL A 27 -2.35 11.00 -12.74
C VAL A 27 -1.99 12.20 -13.59
N ALA A 28 -2.87 13.17 -13.64
CA ALA A 28 -2.58 14.46 -14.25
C ALA A 28 -1.62 15.21 -13.34
N MET A 29 -0.35 15.21 -13.72
CA MET A 29 0.46 16.41 -13.75
C MET A 29 0.09 17.43 -12.65
N ILE A 30 0.50 17.18 -11.39
CA ILE A 30 0.90 18.31 -10.55
C ILE A 30 2.19 18.81 -11.23
N GLY A 31 2.01 19.70 -12.19
CA GLY A 31 3.07 20.44 -12.80
C GLY A 31 3.81 21.18 -11.70
N ILE A 32 4.91 20.60 -11.24
CA ILE A 32 5.91 21.36 -10.50
C ILE A 32 6.43 22.38 -11.51
N GLY A 33 5.84 23.58 -11.45
CA GLY A 33 6.26 24.71 -12.25
C GLY A 33 7.75 24.85 -12.12
N ALA A 34 8.46 24.68 -13.24
CA ALA A 34 9.87 24.97 -13.33
C ALA A 34 10.07 26.44 -12.96
N LEU A 35 10.50 26.70 -11.73
CA LEU A 35 11.03 27.99 -11.33
C LEU A 35 12.32 28.21 -12.15
N ALA A 36 12.16 28.87 -13.28
CA ALA A 36 13.26 29.41 -14.07
C ALA A 36 13.94 30.51 -13.23
N ILE A 37 15.04 30.15 -12.59
CA ILE A 37 15.91 31.12 -11.91
C ILE A 37 16.74 31.75 -12.97
N ALA A 38 16.49 33.04 -13.27
CA ALA A 38 17.29 33.87 -14.14
C ALA A 38 18.74 34.00 -13.60
N PRO A 39 19.76 33.98 -14.46
CA PRO A 39 21.15 34.17 -14.03
C PRO A 39 21.38 35.60 -13.55
N SER A 40 21.75 35.76 -12.29
CA SER A 40 22.15 37.02 -11.69
C SER A 40 23.59 37.39 -12.06
N ALA A 41 23.83 38.67 -12.27
CA ALA A 41 25.09 39.29 -12.64
C ALA A 41 26.25 38.99 -11.63
N PRO A 42 27.52 39.08 -12.11
CA PRO A 42 28.67 38.69 -11.28
C PRO A 42 28.90 39.68 -10.12
N PRO A 43 29.29 39.17 -8.94
CA PRO A 43 29.50 39.98 -7.75
C PRO A 43 30.88 40.67 -7.78
N ARG A 44 30.88 41.90 -7.24
CA ARG A 44 32.08 42.63 -6.87
C ARG A 44 32.82 41.93 -5.72
N GLU A 45 34.14 41.82 -5.81
CA GLU A 45 35.00 41.25 -4.79
C GLU A 45 34.92 42.06 -3.46
N PRO A 46 34.58 41.45 -2.34
CA PRO A 46 34.78 42.02 -1.02
C PRO A 46 36.00 41.37 -0.34
N HIS A 47 36.77 42.21 0.33
CA HIS A 47 37.89 41.78 1.16
C HIS A 47 37.46 40.75 2.22
N ALA A 48 38.24 39.65 2.29
CA ALA A 48 37.96 38.50 3.14
C ALA A 48 38.17 38.82 4.64
N PRO A 49 37.20 38.59 5.50
CA PRO A 49 37.41 38.44 6.95
C PRO A 49 37.94 37.03 7.28
N PRO A 50 38.61 36.86 8.46
CA PRO A 50 39.25 35.61 8.80
C PRO A 50 38.29 34.45 8.85
N THR A 51 38.63 33.38 8.11
CA THR A 51 37.86 32.16 8.00
C THR A 51 37.88 31.37 9.30
N VAL A 52 36.77 31.41 10.03
CA VAL A 52 36.44 30.35 10.98
C VAL A 52 35.98 29.18 10.13
N SER A 53 36.83 28.17 9.98
CA SER A 53 36.46 26.91 9.33
C SER A 53 35.43 26.16 10.22
N ARG A 54 34.16 26.51 10.10
CA ARG A 54 33.10 25.59 10.45
C ARG A 54 33.06 24.58 9.33
N GLU A 55 33.50 23.36 9.57
CA GLU A 55 33.12 22.22 8.73
C GLU A 55 31.61 22.08 8.79
N VAL A 56 30.91 22.87 8.00
CA VAL A 56 29.55 22.59 7.58
C VAL A 56 29.71 21.44 6.62
N GLN A 57 29.45 20.22 7.08
CA GLN A 57 29.15 19.11 6.19
C GLN A 57 27.92 19.55 5.38
N LEU A 58 28.20 20.19 4.26
CA LEU A 58 27.20 20.41 3.20
C LEU A 58 26.83 19.03 2.71
N THR A 59 25.76 18.44 3.25
CA THR A 59 25.02 17.42 2.54
C THR A 59 24.67 18.04 1.20
N ALA A 60 25.39 17.62 0.16
CA ALA A 60 25.26 18.22 -1.17
C ALA A 60 23.77 18.20 -1.55
N ALA A 61 23.21 19.38 -1.81
CA ALA A 61 21.82 19.49 -2.23
C ALA A 61 21.57 18.53 -3.41
N PRO A 62 20.45 17.81 -3.47
CA PRO A 62 20.16 16.91 -4.57
C PRO A 62 20.33 17.61 -5.92
N ALA A 63 20.99 16.93 -6.86
CA ALA A 63 21.23 17.48 -8.19
C ALA A 63 19.89 17.89 -8.85
N LEU A 64 19.92 18.94 -9.65
CA LEU A 64 18.76 19.34 -10.45
C LEU A 64 18.35 18.16 -11.34
N GLY A 65 17.05 17.81 -11.35
CA GLY A 65 16.54 16.67 -12.14
C GLY A 65 16.53 15.32 -11.40
N SER A 66 17.11 15.19 -10.19
CA SER A 66 17.10 13.93 -9.44
C SER A 66 15.68 13.47 -9.06
N ILE A 67 14.77 14.39 -8.72
CA ILE A 67 13.37 14.06 -8.38
C ILE A 67 12.62 13.50 -9.61
N PRO A 68 12.59 14.17 -10.78
CA PRO A 68 11.98 13.59 -11.97
C PRO A 68 12.57 12.24 -12.36
N LEU A 69 13.88 12.08 -12.27
CA LEU A 69 14.55 10.81 -12.59
C LEU A 69 14.13 9.69 -11.62
N ALA A 70 14.08 9.98 -10.32
CA ALA A 70 13.61 9.01 -9.31
C ALA A 70 12.14 8.65 -9.53
N PHE A 71 11.30 9.62 -9.89
CA PHE A 71 9.89 9.39 -10.24
C PHE A 71 9.77 8.44 -11.44
N ILE A 72 10.46 8.73 -12.56
CA ILE A 72 10.43 7.88 -13.76
C ILE A 72 10.92 6.47 -13.44
N ARG A 73 12.00 6.33 -12.65
CA ARG A 73 12.50 5.02 -12.21
C ARG A 73 11.45 4.25 -11.43
N ASN A 74 10.68 4.91 -10.56
CA ASN A 74 9.58 4.29 -9.83
C ASN A 74 8.47 3.80 -10.77
N GLN A 75 8.13 4.56 -11.84
CA GLN A 75 7.13 4.11 -12.81
C GLN A 75 7.56 2.79 -13.49
N PHE A 76 8.83 2.65 -13.85
CA PHE A 76 9.35 1.38 -14.39
C PHE A 76 9.29 0.26 -13.34
N GLN A 77 9.61 0.55 -12.08
CA GLN A 77 9.51 -0.42 -10.99
C GLN A 77 8.05 -0.84 -10.76
N TYR A 78 7.10 0.07 -10.77
CA TYR A 78 5.68 -0.21 -10.64
C TYR A 78 5.18 -1.07 -11.80
N CYS A 79 5.53 -0.70 -13.03
CA CYS A 79 5.20 -1.50 -14.20
C CYS A 79 5.78 -2.93 -14.11
N SER A 80 6.98 -3.11 -13.58
CA SER A 80 7.57 -4.46 -13.42
C SER A 80 6.78 -5.36 -12.47
N LEU A 81 5.99 -4.80 -11.54
CA LEU A 81 5.13 -5.52 -10.62
C LEU A 81 3.73 -5.79 -11.17
N ILE A 82 3.20 -4.87 -11.98
CA ILE A 82 1.80 -4.89 -12.44
C ILE A 82 1.70 -5.37 -13.89
N CYS A 83 2.57 -4.86 -14.79
CA CYS A 83 2.44 -5.09 -16.23
C CYS A 83 2.50 -6.58 -16.66
N PRO A 84 3.31 -7.48 -16.05
CA PRO A 84 3.31 -8.89 -16.41
C PRO A 84 1.92 -9.52 -16.24
N HIS A 85 1.21 -9.24 -15.15
CA HIS A 85 -0.12 -9.78 -14.88
C HIS A 85 -1.19 -9.17 -15.79
N ALA A 86 -1.04 -7.89 -16.13
CA ALA A 86 -1.93 -7.24 -17.09
C ALA A 86 -1.78 -7.87 -18.49
N VAL A 87 -0.56 -8.14 -18.93
CA VAL A 87 -0.28 -8.83 -20.21
C VAL A 87 -0.80 -10.27 -20.16
N GLU A 88 -0.57 -10.99 -19.06
CA GLU A 88 -1.10 -12.35 -18.86
C GLU A 88 -2.62 -12.36 -19.03
N GLY A 89 -3.35 -11.49 -18.34
CA GLY A 89 -4.80 -11.38 -18.46
C GLY A 89 -5.26 -11.00 -19.87
N ALA A 90 -4.57 -10.06 -20.51
CA ALA A 90 -4.90 -9.62 -21.87
C ALA A 90 -4.74 -10.74 -22.93
N VAL A 91 -3.91 -11.75 -22.66
CA VAL A 91 -3.72 -12.88 -23.57
C VAL A 91 -4.59 -14.08 -23.16
N THR A 92 -4.57 -14.47 -21.89
CA THR A 92 -5.21 -15.70 -21.41
C THR A 92 -6.72 -15.63 -21.42
N VAL A 93 -7.30 -14.48 -21.07
CA VAL A 93 -8.76 -14.33 -20.97
C VAL A 93 -9.43 -14.41 -22.36
N PRO A 94 -8.98 -13.71 -23.41
CA PRO A 94 -9.54 -13.86 -24.74
C PRO A 94 -9.38 -15.29 -25.31
N LEU A 95 -8.23 -15.94 -25.06
CA LEU A 95 -8.02 -17.33 -25.49
C LEU A 95 -8.99 -18.28 -24.78
N ALA A 96 -9.20 -18.12 -23.49
CA ALA A 96 -10.16 -18.88 -22.72
C ALA A 96 -11.59 -18.65 -23.21
N ALA A 97 -11.96 -17.40 -23.49
CA ALA A 97 -13.26 -17.05 -24.04
C ALA A 97 -13.51 -17.71 -25.41
N ALA A 98 -12.50 -17.80 -26.27
CA ALA A 98 -12.63 -18.49 -27.55
C ALA A 98 -12.85 -20.01 -27.40
N GLN A 99 -12.43 -20.62 -26.29
CA GLN A 99 -12.57 -22.04 -25.99
C GLN A 99 -13.90 -22.39 -25.28
N VAL A 100 -14.69 -21.39 -24.87
CA VAL A 100 -15.97 -21.59 -24.15
C VAL A 100 -16.90 -22.62 -24.81
N PRO A 101 -17.16 -22.57 -26.14
CA PRO A 101 -18.04 -23.55 -26.77
C PRO A 101 -17.51 -24.99 -26.67
N ALA A 102 -16.22 -25.18 -26.85
CA ALA A 102 -15.60 -26.52 -26.77
C ALA A 102 -15.62 -27.03 -25.31
N THR A 103 -15.33 -26.18 -24.35
CA THR A 103 -15.40 -26.49 -22.90
C THR A 103 -16.82 -26.85 -22.48
N PHE A 104 -17.82 -26.13 -22.96
CA PHE A 104 -19.23 -26.44 -22.69
C PHE A 104 -19.63 -27.79 -23.22
N LEU A 105 -19.35 -28.08 -24.52
CA LEU A 105 -19.68 -29.34 -25.13
C LEU A 105 -18.93 -30.53 -24.49
N GLY A 106 -17.65 -30.36 -24.17
CA GLY A 106 -16.86 -31.37 -23.48
C GLY A 106 -17.41 -31.68 -22.09
N ALA A 107 -17.76 -30.66 -21.33
CA ALA A 107 -18.37 -30.84 -20.01
C ALA A 107 -19.77 -31.44 -20.10
N LEU A 108 -20.58 -31.05 -21.08
CA LEU A 108 -21.92 -31.58 -21.28
C LEU A 108 -21.85 -33.10 -21.65
N THR A 109 -20.93 -33.51 -22.51
CA THR A 109 -20.75 -34.92 -22.86
C THR A 109 -20.22 -35.75 -21.70
N SER A 110 -19.38 -35.20 -20.85
CA SER A 110 -18.80 -35.91 -19.69
C SER A 110 -19.73 -36.00 -18.48
N THR A 111 -20.51 -34.97 -18.22
CA THR A 111 -21.36 -34.91 -17.02
C THR A 111 -22.84 -35.22 -17.30
N GLY A 112 -23.30 -35.04 -18.53
CA GLY A 112 -24.71 -35.10 -18.90
C GLY A 112 -25.55 -33.96 -18.34
N SER A 113 -24.95 -33.00 -17.64
CA SER A 113 -25.62 -31.90 -16.95
C SER A 113 -25.37 -30.54 -17.64
N PRO A 114 -26.39 -29.93 -18.24
CA PRO A 114 -26.25 -28.61 -18.85
C PRO A 114 -25.77 -27.52 -17.88
N LEU A 115 -26.17 -27.60 -16.59
CA LEU A 115 -25.78 -26.63 -15.57
C LEU A 115 -24.30 -26.78 -15.17
N GLN A 116 -23.80 -28.01 -15.04
CA GLN A 116 -22.38 -28.25 -14.83
C GLN A 116 -21.55 -27.82 -16.05
N ALA A 117 -22.04 -28.07 -17.25
CA ALA A 117 -21.38 -27.62 -18.47
C ALA A 117 -21.33 -26.10 -18.58
N LEU A 118 -22.41 -25.39 -18.19
CA LEU A 118 -22.43 -23.94 -18.12
C LEU A 118 -21.43 -23.43 -17.07
N GLY A 119 -21.40 -24.03 -15.90
CA GLY A 119 -20.43 -23.70 -14.84
C GLY A 119 -18.99 -23.88 -15.30
N ALA A 120 -18.69 -25.01 -15.96
CA ALA A 120 -17.35 -25.29 -16.49
C ALA A 120 -16.94 -24.28 -17.57
N ALA A 121 -17.86 -23.93 -18.47
CA ALA A 121 -17.65 -22.92 -19.50
C ALA A 121 -17.41 -21.53 -18.90
N ALA A 122 -18.14 -21.14 -17.87
CA ALA A 122 -17.92 -19.87 -17.16
C ALA A 122 -16.58 -19.89 -16.40
N ALA A 123 -16.28 -20.96 -15.64
CA ALA A 123 -15.04 -21.11 -14.88
C ALA A 123 -13.79 -21.12 -15.78
N SER A 124 -13.92 -21.60 -17.02
CA SER A 124 -12.81 -21.56 -17.97
C SER A 124 -12.35 -20.14 -18.35
N VAL A 125 -13.22 -19.15 -18.20
CA VAL A 125 -12.90 -17.72 -18.44
C VAL A 125 -12.60 -16.99 -17.14
N THR A 126 -13.42 -17.21 -16.10
CA THR A 126 -13.27 -16.50 -14.83
C THR A 126 -12.01 -16.93 -14.06
N GLY A 127 -11.60 -18.20 -14.18
CA GLY A 127 -10.38 -18.70 -13.55
C GLY A 127 -9.12 -17.99 -14.05
N PRO A 128 -8.81 -17.98 -15.36
CA PRO A 128 -7.70 -17.17 -15.89
C PRO A 128 -7.81 -15.68 -15.58
N ALA A 129 -9.02 -15.12 -15.63
CA ALA A 129 -9.22 -13.70 -15.24
C ALA A 129 -8.86 -13.45 -13.77
N ASN A 130 -9.31 -14.32 -12.86
CA ASN A 130 -8.99 -14.24 -11.44
C ASN A 130 -7.50 -14.42 -11.17
N SER A 131 -6.86 -15.38 -11.87
CA SER A 131 -5.42 -15.65 -11.76
C SER A 131 -4.56 -14.45 -12.16
N ALA A 132 -4.97 -13.68 -13.17
CA ALA A 132 -4.25 -12.48 -13.61
C ALA A 132 -4.56 -11.24 -12.77
N VAL A 133 -5.85 -11.00 -12.44
CA VAL A 133 -6.30 -9.79 -11.75
C VAL A 133 -5.87 -9.79 -10.28
N THR A 134 -5.92 -10.92 -9.58
CA THR A 134 -5.61 -10.98 -8.15
C THR A 134 -4.18 -10.54 -7.83
N PRO A 135 -3.11 -11.07 -8.44
CA PRO A 135 -1.76 -10.60 -8.16
C PRO A 135 -1.50 -9.18 -8.68
N LEU A 136 -2.15 -8.77 -9.79
CA LEU A 136 -2.07 -7.41 -10.30
C LEU A 136 -2.54 -6.41 -9.24
N ILE A 137 -3.76 -6.58 -8.75
CA ILE A 137 -4.38 -5.69 -7.75
C ILE A 137 -3.66 -5.78 -6.40
N ASN A 138 -3.24 -6.97 -5.96
CA ASN A 138 -2.49 -7.10 -4.71
C ASN A 138 -1.15 -6.35 -4.77
N ASN A 139 -0.43 -6.44 -5.89
CA ASN A 139 0.81 -5.69 -6.07
C ASN A 139 0.57 -4.18 -6.09
N ASP A 140 -0.51 -3.73 -6.73
CA ASP A 140 -0.84 -2.32 -6.78
C ASP A 140 -1.26 -1.80 -5.39
N VAL A 141 -2.30 -2.38 -4.81
CA VAL A 141 -2.89 -1.96 -3.53
C VAL A 141 -1.91 -2.01 -2.36
N PHE A 142 -1.09 -3.05 -2.27
CA PHE A 142 -0.24 -3.28 -1.10
C PHE A 142 1.23 -2.87 -1.29
N LEU A 143 1.68 -2.65 -2.51
CA LEU A 143 3.07 -2.29 -2.78
C LEU A 143 3.21 -0.93 -3.46
N VAL A 144 2.48 -0.69 -4.55
CA VAL A 144 2.64 0.51 -5.38
C VAL A 144 1.92 1.70 -4.78
N VAL A 145 0.64 1.57 -4.47
CA VAL A 145 -0.21 2.64 -3.92
C VAL A 145 0.39 3.22 -2.63
N PRO A 146 0.75 2.44 -1.60
CA PRO A 146 1.31 2.99 -0.37
C PRO A 146 2.60 3.78 -0.61
N LYS A 147 3.48 3.30 -1.49
CA LYS A 147 4.71 4.00 -1.81
C LYS A 147 4.47 5.30 -2.58
N ALA A 148 3.61 5.25 -3.60
CA ALA A 148 3.34 6.41 -4.46
C ALA A 148 2.70 7.55 -3.66
N PHE A 149 1.72 7.23 -2.82
CA PHE A 149 1.03 8.22 -1.99
C PHE A 149 1.86 8.70 -0.82
N HIS A 150 2.69 7.86 -0.21
CA HIS A 150 3.66 8.33 0.78
C HIS A 150 4.62 9.39 0.20
N ALA A 151 5.11 9.22 -1.02
CA ALA A 151 5.92 10.25 -1.66
C ALA A 151 5.14 11.55 -1.92
N LEU A 152 3.84 11.44 -2.20
CA LEU A 152 2.93 12.59 -2.32
C LEU A 152 2.72 13.28 -0.96
N ASP A 153 2.51 12.52 0.12
CA ASP A 153 2.34 13.07 1.48
C ASP A 153 3.57 13.88 1.90
N VAL A 154 4.76 13.31 1.71
CA VAL A 154 6.02 14.03 1.97
C VAL A 154 6.11 15.29 1.10
N ALA A 155 5.75 15.22 -0.19
CA ALA A 155 5.78 16.38 -1.06
C ALA A 155 4.81 17.49 -0.60
N VAL A 156 3.62 17.14 -0.11
CA VAL A 156 2.63 18.09 0.42
C VAL A 156 3.12 18.72 1.72
N VAL A 157 3.67 17.93 2.65
CA VAL A 157 4.25 18.45 3.89
C VAL A 157 5.38 19.45 3.59
N GLU A 158 6.28 19.10 2.67
CA GLU A 158 7.40 19.95 2.30
C GLU A 158 6.96 21.20 1.52
N ALA A 159 5.91 21.11 0.70
CA ALA A 159 5.34 22.29 0.06
C ALA A 159 4.77 23.29 1.10
N ILE A 160 4.11 22.79 2.15
CA ILE A 160 3.62 23.63 3.24
C ILE A 160 4.79 24.25 4.00
N ASN A 161 5.87 23.48 4.30
CA ASN A 161 7.08 23.99 4.95
C ASN A 161 7.75 25.10 4.14
N VAL A 162 7.92 24.90 2.83
CA VAL A 162 8.49 25.91 1.91
C VAL A 162 7.60 27.14 1.85
N GLY A 163 6.27 26.97 1.82
CA GLY A 163 5.33 28.07 1.85
C GLY A 163 5.44 28.91 3.13
N ALA A 164 5.56 28.26 4.29
CA ALA A 164 5.76 28.93 5.57
C ALA A 164 7.12 29.66 5.64
N ALA A 165 8.19 29.00 5.17
CA ALA A 165 9.53 29.58 5.14
C ALA A 165 9.66 30.79 4.17
N ALA A 166 8.80 30.88 3.15
CA ALA A 166 8.75 32.04 2.26
C ALA A 166 8.32 33.34 2.96
N LEU A 167 7.67 33.22 4.11
CA LEU A 167 7.26 34.34 4.95
C LEU A 167 8.36 34.76 5.96
N THR A 168 9.43 33.96 6.09
CA THR A 168 10.52 34.20 7.04
C THR A 168 11.81 34.56 6.28
N PRO A 169 12.38 35.77 6.46
CA PRO A 169 13.59 36.16 5.77
C PRO A 169 14.76 35.20 6.04
N GLY A 170 15.37 34.68 4.97
CA GLY A 170 16.56 33.84 5.05
C GLY A 170 16.31 32.32 5.16
N GLU A 171 15.08 31.85 5.44
CA GLU A 171 14.79 30.42 5.61
C GLU A 171 14.36 29.70 4.33
N PHE A 172 13.89 30.45 3.33
CA PHE A 172 13.30 29.89 2.11
C PHE A 172 14.22 28.89 1.37
N LEU A 173 15.47 29.28 1.13
CA LEU A 173 16.40 28.40 0.37
C LEU A 173 16.72 27.13 1.13
N GLN A 174 16.86 27.19 2.44
CA GLN A 174 17.09 26.02 3.27
C GLN A 174 15.87 25.10 3.26
N ALA A 175 14.66 25.64 3.38
CA ALA A 175 13.44 24.85 3.31
C ALA A 175 13.29 24.15 1.96
N VAL A 176 13.59 24.84 0.83
CA VAL A 176 13.58 24.22 -0.51
C VAL A 176 14.59 23.08 -0.61
N GLN A 177 15.82 23.25 -0.09
CA GLN A 177 16.83 22.18 -0.14
C GLN A 177 16.44 20.98 0.73
N THR A 178 15.93 21.21 1.94
CA THR A 178 15.42 20.18 2.83
C THR A 178 14.25 19.42 2.17
N GLY A 179 13.28 20.14 1.66
CA GLY A 179 12.12 19.55 0.99
C GLY A 179 12.52 18.66 -0.20
N ARG A 180 13.44 19.14 -1.04
CA ARG A 180 13.97 18.33 -2.15
C ARG A 180 14.66 17.06 -1.68
N THR A 181 15.40 17.12 -0.58
CA THR A 181 16.07 15.96 0.01
C THR A 181 15.05 14.96 0.54
N ASN A 182 14.04 15.42 1.27
CA ASN A 182 13.01 14.57 1.87
C ASN A 182 12.14 13.90 0.78
N ILE A 183 11.73 14.64 -0.24
CA ILE A 183 10.98 14.09 -1.39
C ILE A 183 11.83 13.04 -2.12
N LEU A 184 13.10 13.31 -2.37
CA LEU A 184 13.98 12.34 -3.03
C LEU A 184 14.17 11.07 -2.18
N ASN A 185 14.30 11.21 -0.87
CA ASN A 185 14.38 10.09 0.06
C ASN A 185 13.11 9.23 0.02
N ALA A 186 11.93 9.86 0.05
CA ALA A 186 10.65 9.16 -0.06
C ALA A 186 10.52 8.40 -1.40
N LEU A 187 10.90 9.02 -2.51
CA LEU A 187 10.91 8.38 -3.83
C LEU A 187 11.91 7.22 -3.93
N ASN A 188 13.02 7.27 -3.20
CA ASN A 188 14.05 6.24 -3.22
C ASN A 188 13.81 5.08 -2.26
N GLN A 189 12.79 5.12 -1.42
CA GLN A 189 12.44 3.99 -0.57
C GLN A 189 12.11 2.75 -1.43
N PRO A 190 12.52 1.55 -1.00
CA PRO A 190 12.14 0.32 -1.68
C PRO A 190 10.61 0.10 -1.66
N VAL A 191 10.07 -0.53 -2.69
CA VAL A 191 8.67 -0.95 -2.72
C VAL A 191 8.45 -2.05 -1.68
N GLY A 192 7.30 -2.01 -0.98
CA GLY A 192 6.94 -3.00 0.04
C GLY A 192 7.60 -2.81 1.40
N THR A 193 8.38 -1.74 1.59
CA THR A 193 8.86 -1.35 2.93
C THR A 193 7.80 -0.52 3.64
N PRO A 194 7.70 -0.63 4.98
CA PRO A 194 6.86 0.29 5.74
C PRO A 194 7.24 1.74 5.42
N THR A 195 6.24 2.58 5.22
CA THR A 195 6.46 4.00 4.98
C THR A 195 7.03 4.67 6.24
N THR A 196 7.99 5.57 6.05
CA THR A 196 8.50 6.40 7.15
C THR A 196 7.47 7.48 7.49
N PRO A 197 7.49 8.04 8.72
CA PRO A 197 6.63 9.19 9.03
C PRO A 197 6.85 10.33 8.03
N THR A 198 5.77 10.98 7.60
CA THR A 198 5.81 12.10 6.64
C THR A 198 6.49 13.35 7.17
N GLY A 199 6.73 13.43 8.49
CA GLY A 199 7.28 14.61 9.15
C GLY A 199 6.26 15.73 9.38
N ALA A 200 4.97 15.46 9.25
CA ALA A 200 3.90 16.41 9.58
C ALA A 200 4.00 16.83 11.06
N THR A 201 4.14 18.14 11.33
CA THR A 201 4.38 18.69 12.66
C THR A 201 3.30 19.64 13.13
N ASN A 202 2.42 20.07 12.24
CA ASN A 202 1.33 21.00 12.57
C ASN A 202 -0.01 20.47 12.03
N ILE A 203 -1.10 21.01 12.59
CA ILE A 203 -2.46 20.56 12.28
C ILE A 203 -2.81 20.64 10.79
N VAL A 204 -2.30 21.63 10.07
CA VAL A 204 -2.59 21.81 8.63
C VAL A 204 -1.95 20.66 7.84
N GLN A 205 -0.71 20.31 8.14
CA GLN A 205 0.00 19.19 7.53
C GLN A 205 -0.68 17.85 7.86
N VAL A 206 -1.01 17.65 9.14
CA VAL A 206 -1.69 16.43 9.60
C VAL A 206 -3.03 16.25 8.90
N VAL A 207 -3.84 17.29 8.79
CA VAL A 207 -5.13 17.22 8.08
C VAL A 207 -4.94 16.97 6.59
N ALA A 208 -3.94 17.62 5.96
CA ALA A 208 -3.67 17.42 4.54
C ALA A 208 -3.23 15.96 4.24
N VAL A 209 -2.29 15.42 5.01
CA VAL A 209 -1.84 14.01 4.89
C VAL A 209 -3.00 13.05 5.16
N SER A 210 -3.74 13.25 6.25
CA SER A 210 -4.90 12.41 6.59
C SER A 210 -5.96 12.40 5.48
N ALA A 211 -6.20 13.54 4.83
CA ALA A 211 -7.14 13.61 3.71
C ALA A 211 -6.65 12.81 2.49
N ILE A 212 -5.36 12.86 2.20
CA ILE A 212 -4.74 12.07 1.12
C ILE A 212 -4.85 10.58 1.46
N ASP A 213 -4.46 10.16 2.66
CA ASP A 213 -4.49 8.76 3.10
C ASP A 213 -5.91 8.17 3.04
N VAL A 214 -6.92 8.88 3.56
CA VAL A 214 -8.31 8.42 3.51
C VAL A 214 -8.81 8.35 2.06
N THR A 215 -8.50 9.35 1.24
CA THR A 215 -8.89 9.34 -0.18
C THR A 215 -8.24 8.18 -0.92
N THR A 216 -6.96 7.93 -0.65
CA THR A 216 -6.19 6.81 -1.22
C THR A 216 -6.78 5.47 -0.82
N ALA A 217 -7.10 5.30 0.47
CA ALA A 217 -7.71 4.08 0.97
C ALA A 217 -9.08 3.80 0.34
N VAL A 218 -9.89 4.81 0.11
CA VAL A 218 -11.23 4.67 -0.48
C VAL A 218 -11.16 4.48 -2.00
N ALA A 219 -10.46 5.38 -2.71
CA ALA A 219 -10.54 5.43 -4.17
C ALA A 219 -9.65 4.36 -4.83
N PHE A 220 -8.44 4.16 -4.30
CA PHE A 220 -7.46 3.25 -4.89
C PHE A 220 -7.50 1.89 -4.20
N GLN A 221 -7.27 1.80 -2.88
CA GLN A 221 -7.18 0.49 -2.25
C GLN A 221 -8.53 -0.25 -2.21
N ALA A 222 -9.56 0.34 -1.61
CA ALA A 222 -10.86 -0.31 -1.52
C ALA A 222 -11.53 -0.46 -2.90
N GLY A 223 -11.43 0.57 -3.76
CA GLY A 223 -12.00 0.53 -5.10
C GLY A 223 -11.43 -0.60 -5.95
N GLU A 224 -10.12 -0.78 -5.97
CA GLU A 224 -9.46 -1.85 -6.72
C GLU A 224 -9.74 -3.24 -6.14
N LEU A 225 -9.77 -3.37 -4.81
CA LEU A 225 -10.15 -4.63 -4.16
C LEU A 225 -11.58 -5.03 -4.48
N VAL A 226 -12.52 -4.09 -4.60
CA VAL A 226 -13.89 -4.37 -5.03
C VAL A 226 -13.92 -4.80 -6.49
N LEU A 227 -13.15 -4.15 -7.37
CA LEU A 227 -13.08 -4.53 -8.79
C LEU A 227 -12.53 -5.94 -8.98
N SER A 228 -11.42 -6.29 -8.31
CA SER A 228 -10.90 -7.67 -8.35
C SER A 228 -11.86 -8.65 -7.69
N GLY A 229 -12.53 -8.23 -6.64
CA GLY A 229 -13.54 -8.99 -5.92
C GLY A 229 -14.71 -9.41 -6.80
N ALA A 230 -15.14 -8.58 -7.75
CA ALA A 230 -16.19 -8.94 -8.70
C ALA A 230 -15.79 -10.17 -9.55
N VAL A 231 -14.53 -10.23 -9.98
CA VAL A 231 -14.00 -11.38 -10.72
C VAL A 231 -13.93 -12.62 -9.82
N GLN A 232 -13.48 -12.47 -8.58
CA GLN A 232 -13.41 -13.56 -7.59
C GLN A 232 -14.78 -14.14 -7.27
N ILE A 233 -15.81 -13.29 -7.12
CA ILE A 233 -17.20 -13.69 -6.86
C ILE A 233 -17.73 -14.48 -8.05
N ALA A 234 -17.50 -14.00 -9.27
CA ALA A 234 -17.92 -14.68 -10.49
C ALA A 234 -17.25 -16.05 -10.62
N ASP A 235 -15.94 -16.11 -10.34
CA ASP A 235 -15.17 -17.33 -10.40
C ASP A 235 -15.62 -18.38 -9.36
N ALA A 236 -15.81 -17.97 -8.10
CA ALA A 236 -16.33 -18.85 -7.06
C ALA A 236 -17.72 -19.42 -7.40
N SER A 237 -18.60 -18.61 -7.96
CA SER A 237 -19.92 -19.05 -8.41
C SER A 237 -19.84 -20.00 -9.58
N ALA A 238 -18.99 -19.73 -10.56
CA ALA A 238 -18.81 -20.56 -11.75
C ALA A 238 -18.21 -21.92 -11.40
N GLN A 239 -17.19 -21.97 -10.56
CA GLN A 239 -16.57 -23.20 -10.09
C GLN A 239 -17.55 -24.07 -9.29
N GLU A 240 -18.33 -23.48 -8.39
CA GLU A 240 -19.34 -24.22 -7.64
C GLU A 240 -20.46 -24.76 -8.54
N LEU A 241 -20.89 -23.98 -9.54
CA LEU A 241 -21.87 -24.45 -10.53
C LEU A 241 -21.30 -25.63 -11.36
N ALA A 242 -20.04 -25.53 -11.77
CA ALA A 242 -19.37 -26.61 -12.50
C ALA A 242 -19.29 -27.90 -11.67
N ARG A 243 -19.04 -27.77 -10.38
CA ARG A 243 -18.91 -28.89 -9.44
C ARG A 243 -20.23 -29.55 -9.10
N SER A 244 -21.22 -28.75 -8.76
CA SER A 244 -22.50 -29.27 -8.18
C SER A 244 -23.64 -29.32 -9.17
N GLY A 245 -23.62 -28.51 -10.24
CA GLY A 245 -24.77 -28.31 -11.11
C GLY A 245 -25.97 -27.63 -10.41
N ASN A 246 -25.77 -27.09 -9.21
CA ASN A 246 -26.80 -26.49 -8.38
C ASN A 246 -26.67 -24.96 -8.34
N PRO A 247 -27.61 -24.21 -8.95
CA PRO A 247 -27.55 -22.75 -8.93
C PRO A 247 -27.62 -22.12 -7.53
N ALA A 248 -28.34 -22.75 -6.60
CA ALA A 248 -28.45 -22.23 -5.23
C ALA A 248 -27.09 -22.34 -4.50
N SER A 249 -26.37 -23.45 -4.67
CA SER A 249 -25.01 -23.61 -4.12
C SER A 249 -24.03 -22.62 -4.76
N ALA A 250 -24.15 -22.41 -6.07
CA ALA A 250 -23.31 -21.42 -6.78
C ALA A 250 -23.53 -20.00 -6.30
N LEU A 251 -24.77 -19.59 -6.06
CA LEU A 251 -25.09 -18.29 -5.47
C LEU A 251 -24.58 -18.18 -4.03
N ALA A 252 -24.68 -19.24 -3.24
CA ALA A 252 -24.15 -19.26 -1.87
C ALA A 252 -22.61 -19.10 -1.86
N ALA A 253 -21.89 -19.77 -2.78
CA ALA A 253 -20.44 -19.62 -2.92
C ALA A 253 -20.05 -18.19 -3.32
N GLY A 254 -20.76 -17.58 -4.28
CA GLY A 254 -20.55 -16.20 -4.64
C GLY A 254 -20.83 -15.23 -3.50
N ALA A 255 -21.91 -15.45 -2.73
CA ALA A 255 -22.23 -14.63 -1.56
C ALA A 255 -21.17 -14.73 -0.45
N ALA A 256 -20.65 -15.92 -0.20
CA ALA A 256 -19.55 -16.11 0.76
C ALA A 256 -18.28 -15.36 0.32
N GLN A 257 -17.94 -15.45 -0.98
CA GLN A 257 -16.82 -14.68 -1.55
C GLN A 257 -17.06 -13.17 -1.45
N ALA A 258 -18.28 -12.69 -1.71
CA ALA A 258 -18.64 -11.28 -1.59
C ALA A 258 -18.42 -10.73 -0.17
N GLN A 259 -18.71 -11.52 0.86
CA GLN A 259 -18.44 -11.13 2.25
C GLN A 259 -16.94 -10.99 2.53
N GLN A 260 -16.12 -11.90 1.98
CA GLN A 260 -14.65 -11.81 2.11
C GLN A 260 -14.11 -10.56 1.40
N VAL A 261 -14.59 -10.28 0.18
CA VAL A 261 -14.23 -9.08 -0.58
C VAL A 261 -14.60 -7.82 0.19
N ALA A 262 -15.82 -7.75 0.74
CA ALA A 262 -16.26 -6.60 1.54
C ALA A 262 -15.38 -6.39 2.79
N ALA A 263 -15.03 -7.45 3.50
CA ALA A 263 -14.15 -7.38 4.65
C ALA A 263 -12.74 -6.91 4.27
N THR A 264 -12.17 -7.45 3.19
CA THR A 264 -10.85 -7.08 2.71
C THR A 264 -10.81 -5.63 2.21
N ALA A 265 -11.82 -5.19 1.43
CA ALA A 265 -11.88 -3.84 0.90
C ALA A 265 -12.14 -2.78 1.97
N SER A 266 -12.88 -3.10 3.03
CA SER A 266 -13.14 -2.16 4.12
C SER A 266 -11.94 -1.94 5.06
N ALA A 267 -11.04 -2.91 5.16
CA ALA A 267 -9.93 -2.87 6.11
C ALA A 267 -8.99 -1.65 5.93
N PRO A 268 -8.50 -1.31 4.73
CA PRO A 268 -7.65 -0.13 4.55
C PRO A 268 -8.39 1.18 4.84
N VAL A 269 -9.68 1.27 4.53
CA VAL A 269 -10.48 2.47 4.81
C VAL A 269 -10.63 2.68 6.32
N VAL A 270 -10.98 1.62 7.06
CA VAL A 270 -11.11 1.67 8.52
C VAL A 270 -9.76 2.03 9.16
N ALA A 271 -8.66 1.45 8.69
CA ALA A 271 -7.33 1.76 9.18
C ALA A 271 -6.98 3.24 8.94
N ALA A 272 -7.15 3.75 7.71
CA ALA A 272 -6.85 5.13 7.35
C ALA A 272 -7.68 6.14 8.18
N VAL A 273 -8.99 5.90 8.33
CA VAL A 273 -9.87 6.76 9.14
C VAL A 273 -9.44 6.76 10.61
N ASN A 274 -9.13 5.59 11.20
CA ASN A 274 -8.70 5.51 12.59
C ASN A 274 -7.36 6.24 12.81
N THR A 275 -6.41 6.08 11.89
CA THR A 275 -5.13 6.80 11.91
C THR A 275 -5.37 8.30 11.81
N ALA A 276 -6.14 8.76 10.84
CA ALA A 276 -6.48 10.17 10.64
C ALA A 276 -7.11 10.79 11.90
N VAL A 277 -8.09 10.13 12.50
CA VAL A 277 -8.73 10.61 13.74
C VAL A 277 -7.73 10.69 14.89
N THR A 278 -6.84 9.71 15.02
CA THR A 278 -5.83 9.67 16.07
C THR A 278 -4.81 10.79 15.89
N ASP A 279 -4.30 10.98 14.67
CA ASP A 279 -3.26 11.97 14.37
C ASP A 279 -3.80 13.41 14.50
N ILE A 280 -5.04 13.65 14.05
CA ILE A 280 -5.70 14.94 14.23
C ILE A 280 -5.92 15.23 15.72
N ARG A 281 -6.37 14.26 16.53
CA ARG A 281 -6.53 14.45 17.97
C ARG A 281 -5.20 14.75 18.65
N ASN A 282 -4.15 13.97 18.34
CA ASN A 282 -2.82 14.20 18.89
C ASN A 282 -2.29 15.58 18.53
N SER A 283 -2.46 16.01 17.28
CA SER A 283 -2.06 17.35 16.83
C SER A 283 -2.83 18.50 17.49
N LEU A 284 -4.07 18.28 17.91
CA LEU A 284 -4.86 19.27 18.65
C LEU A 284 -4.47 19.33 20.14
N HIS A 285 -4.05 18.21 20.72
CA HIS A 285 -3.63 18.17 22.14
C HIS A 285 -2.19 18.62 22.34
N ASP A 286 -1.32 18.43 21.36
CA ASP A 286 0.08 18.84 21.38
C ASP A 286 0.43 19.62 20.10
N PRO A 287 -0.03 20.88 19.98
CA PRO A 287 0.13 21.67 18.76
C PRO A 287 1.60 22.00 18.42
N PHE A 288 2.56 21.72 19.34
CA PHE A 288 3.99 21.92 19.13
C PHE A 288 4.83 20.74 19.66
N PRO A 289 4.73 19.54 19.05
CA PRO A 289 5.43 18.34 19.54
C PRO A 289 6.95 18.47 19.55
N GLY A 290 7.53 19.51 18.90
CA GLY A 290 8.97 19.75 18.83
C GLY A 290 9.53 20.65 19.93
N VAL A 291 8.72 21.48 20.59
CA VAL A 291 9.19 22.48 21.57
C VAL A 291 9.16 21.94 23.00
N ALA A 292 8.24 21.04 23.32
CA ALA A 292 8.08 20.51 24.68
C ALA A 292 9.16 19.52 25.11
N LYS A 293 9.81 18.80 24.17
CA LYS A 293 10.84 17.81 24.52
C LYS A 293 12.22 18.37 24.80
N THR A 294 12.51 19.61 24.39
CA THR A 294 13.83 20.21 24.61
C THR A 294 13.95 20.86 26.01
N THR A 295 12.84 21.16 26.68
CA THR A 295 12.86 21.85 27.98
C THR A 295 12.84 20.88 29.18
N ALA A 296 12.49 19.60 28.98
CA ALA A 296 12.45 18.61 30.06
C ALA A 296 13.77 17.85 30.26
N ALA A 297 14.72 17.96 29.33
CA ALA A 297 16.00 17.23 29.41
C ALA A 297 17.15 18.02 30.06
N THR A 298 16.92 19.24 30.55
CA THR A 298 18.01 20.10 31.05
C THR A 298 17.91 20.44 32.55
N VAL A 299 17.04 19.77 33.33
CA VAL A 299 17.00 19.95 34.79
C VAL A 299 17.02 18.59 35.50
N GLU A 300 18.01 17.78 35.22
CA GLU A 300 18.57 16.84 36.20
C GLU A 300 19.98 17.27 36.55
N THR A 301 20.03 18.39 37.27
CA THR A 301 21.21 18.84 37.97
C THR A 301 21.48 17.89 39.12
N SER A 302 22.61 17.20 39.01
CA SER A 302 23.44 16.76 40.11
C SER A 302 23.01 17.14 41.51
N SER A 303 22.37 16.26 42.24
CA SER A 303 22.37 16.28 43.69
C SER A 303 23.16 15.06 44.18
N SER A 304 24.49 15.25 44.22
CA SER A 304 25.39 14.42 45.01
C SER A 304 24.97 14.48 46.47
N LYS A 305 24.46 13.42 47.03
CA LYS A 305 24.44 13.21 48.46
C LYS A 305 25.17 11.96 48.84
N LYS A 306 26.37 12.19 49.31
CA LYS A 306 27.29 11.39 50.06
C LYS A 306 26.62 11.03 51.38
N ASP A 307 26.54 9.77 51.74
CA ASP A 307 26.67 9.24 53.10
C ASP A 307 26.49 7.72 53.01
N SER A 308 27.60 7.02 53.22
CA SER A 308 28.02 6.37 54.44
C SER A 308 27.50 4.94 54.65
N GLU A 309 28.39 4.02 54.43
CA GLU A 309 28.68 2.84 55.26
C GLU A 309 27.55 2.10 55.97
N ARG A 310 27.32 0.84 55.61
CA ARG A 310 27.49 -0.26 56.59
C ARG A 310 27.50 -1.63 55.91
N ALA A 311 28.56 -2.35 56.23
CA ALA A 311 28.76 -3.75 55.90
C ALA A 311 27.73 -4.68 56.58
N THR A 312 27.38 -5.79 55.93
CA THR A 312 27.43 -7.16 56.53
C THR A 312 27.08 -8.22 55.46
N THR A 313 28.08 -9.04 55.21
CA THR A 313 28.13 -10.49 55.08
C THR A 313 26.81 -11.26 54.88
N SER A 314 26.68 -11.98 53.74
CA SER A 314 26.67 -13.46 53.77
C SER A 314 26.42 -14.05 52.38
N ARG A 315 27.37 -14.91 51.97
CA ARG A 315 27.31 -15.85 50.85
C ARG A 315 26.58 -17.13 51.36
N PRO A 316 25.85 -17.89 50.55
CA PRO A 316 26.37 -19.12 49.99
C PRO A 316 25.99 -19.39 48.53
N LYS A 317 26.94 -19.73 47.79
CA LYS A 317 27.32 -20.90 47.01
C LYS A 317 26.19 -21.87 46.68
N HIS A 318 25.74 -21.92 45.39
CA HIS A 318 25.20 -23.14 44.79
C HIS A 318 25.70 -23.29 43.36
N GLU A 319 26.26 -24.48 43.15
CA GLU A 319 26.91 -25.03 41.98
C GLU A 319 25.88 -25.37 40.87
N PRO A 320 26.25 -25.34 39.58
CA PRO A 320 25.31 -25.65 38.47
C PRO A 320 25.31 -27.16 38.22
N LYS A 321 24.08 -27.70 38.04
CA LYS A 321 23.86 -29.05 37.50
C LYS A 321 23.72 -29.01 35.99
N GLU A 322 24.69 -29.63 35.37
CA GLU A 322 24.77 -30.11 34.01
C GLU A 322 23.60 -31.04 33.66
N HIS A 323 22.83 -30.72 32.61
CA HIS A 323 21.94 -31.68 31.98
C HIS A 323 22.29 -31.82 30.50
N GLN A 324 22.80 -32.99 30.16
CA GLN A 324 23.05 -33.50 28.82
C GLN A 324 21.77 -33.58 27.98
N PRO A 325 21.82 -33.29 26.65
CA PRO A 325 20.74 -33.57 25.74
C PRO A 325 20.80 -35.03 25.23
N THR A 326 19.72 -35.75 25.44
CA THR A 326 19.47 -37.08 24.86
C THR A 326 19.10 -36.93 23.38
N THR A 327 19.94 -37.52 22.54
CA THR A 327 19.70 -37.77 21.13
C THR A 327 18.61 -38.83 20.94
N ALA A 328 17.46 -38.42 20.40
CA ALA A 328 16.45 -39.34 19.87
C ALA A 328 16.65 -39.57 18.38
N LYS A 329 17.12 -40.75 18.09
CA LYS A 329 17.26 -41.38 16.78
C LYS A 329 15.86 -41.65 16.23
N ARG A 330 15.50 -41.06 15.10
CA ARG A 330 14.23 -41.33 14.40
C ARG A 330 14.53 -42.15 13.16
N ASP A 331 14.14 -43.42 13.23
CA ASP A 331 14.23 -44.38 12.13
C ASP A 331 13.27 -44.00 11.02
N HIS A 332 13.78 -44.03 9.81
CA HIS A 332 13.05 -43.83 8.56
C HIS A 332 12.67 -45.20 7.99
N PRO A 333 11.43 -45.50 7.69
CA PRO A 333 11.12 -46.66 6.85
C PRO A 333 11.04 -46.24 5.39
N ASP A 334 11.99 -46.76 4.62
CA ASP A 334 11.95 -46.84 3.14
C ASP A 334 10.75 -47.65 2.69
N ASN A 335 9.89 -47.06 1.87
CA ASN A 335 8.89 -47.80 1.11
C ASN A 335 9.01 -47.49 -0.38
N HIS A 336 9.74 -48.30 -1.07
CA HIS A 336 9.73 -48.40 -2.52
C HIS A 336 8.55 -49.28 -2.98
N PRO A 337 7.74 -48.84 -3.96
CA PRO A 337 6.95 -49.78 -4.74
C PRO A 337 7.62 -50.05 -6.07
N SER A 338 7.91 -51.35 -6.25
CA SER A 338 8.39 -51.96 -7.50
C SER A 338 7.43 -51.75 -8.65
N ALA A 339 7.99 -51.31 -9.79
CA ALA A 339 7.36 -51.36 -11.08
C ALA A 339 7.13 -52.81 -11.54
N LYS A 340 5.90 -53.15 -11.92
CA LYS A 340 5.56 -54.38 -12.61
C LYS A 340 5.14 -54.06 -14.04
N LYS A 341 5.96 -54.47 -15.02
CA LYS A 341 5.67 -54.51 -16.45
C LYS A 341 4.50 -55.44 -16.73
N ARG A 342 3.54 -55.00 -17.49
CA ARG A 342 2.94 -55.73 -18.59
C ARG A 342 2.32 -54.77 -19.58
#